data_1b9bb044e7e2c750ef2c864cf1680dc4
#
_entry.id   1b9bb044e7e2c750ef2c864cf1680dc4
#
_cell.length_a   1.000
_cell.length_b   1.000
_cell.length_c   1.000
_cell.angle_alpha   90.00
_cell.angle_beta   90.00
_cell.angle_gamma   90.00
#
_symmetry.space_group_name_H-M   'P 1'
#
loop_
_entity.id
_entity.type
_entity.pdbx_description
1 polymer ?
#
loop_
_entity_poly.entity_id
_entity_poly.type
_entity_poly.pdbx_seq_one_letter_code
_entity_poly.pdbx_strand_id
1 'polypeptide(L)'
;EYKESFAYKNSFLNRPIVNEYLELLWCGIRMIAPDLERRKRKYAVIPTHDIDKPFGILYDSNLQIIRHFIGDIVYKRGLTTVVDRIKHLKYKYLHKDVCINEGNGVIDFIIEVSRKYGLKDVFYFMNSKQNLYDGNYYVGYPDLIKMIEKIISHGHSVGLHPSYNSYLNMETICSENKALVQVVDKLSTKGVFGGRQHYLRWSNPETWRAYEYVGLKSDSTLTFAGYAGFRCGVCYPYKVYDLVEKRIIDVVERPLIVMDGTLFEYMKLSNEEALEICIGLAEQC
;
A
#
# COMPACT_ATOMS: atom_id res chain seq x y z
N GLU A 1 15.68 -10.49 -3.92
CA GLU A 1 15.09 -9.62 -4.95
C GLU A 1 15.84 -8.28 -5.04
N TYR A 2 15.80 -7.42 -3.98
CA TYR A 2 16.47 -6.10 -4.03
C TYR A 2 17.99 -6.19 -4.25
N LYS A 3 18.66 -7.24 -3.71
CA LYS A 3 20.11 -7.47 -3.84
C LYS A 3 20.54 -7.69 -5.30
N GLU A 4 19.61 -8.12 -6.16
CA GLU A 4 19.87 -8.31 -7.59
C GLU A 4 19.66 -7.03 -8.41
N SER A 5 19.05 -6.00 -7.80
CA SER A 5 18.84 -4.73 -8.51
C SER A 5 20.19 -4.01 -8.78
N PHE A 6 20.25 -3.35 -9.92
CA PHE A 6 21.41 -2.54 -10.29
C PHE A 6 21.66 -1.41 -9.27
N ALA A 7 20.59 -0.79 -8.75
CA ALA A 7 20.69 0.27 -7.77
C ALA A 7 21.34 -0.19 -6.45
N TYR A 8 20.96 -1.37 -5.96
CA TYR A 8 21.56 -1.92 -4.74
C TYR A 8 23.04 -2.32 -4.96
N LYS A 9 23.34 -3.02 -6.05
CA LYS A 9 24.72 -3.46 -6.38
C LYS A 9 25.69 -2.29 -6.53
N ASN A 10 25.18 -1.11 -6.89
CA ASN A 10 25.99 0.10 -7.07
C ASN A 10 25.74 1.15 -5.97
N SER A 11 25.13 0.76 -4.84
CA SER A 11 24.97 1.57 -3.63
C SER A 11 24.25 2.91 -3.82
N PHE A 12 23.24 2.97 -4.71
CA PHE A 12 22.42 4.18 -4.91
C PHE A 12 20.90 3.95 -4.78
N LEU A 13 20.47 2.86 -4.13
CA LEU A 13 19.04 2.60 -3.93
C LEU A 13 18.37 3.67 -3.04
N ASN A 14 19.15 4.36 -2.22
CA ASN A 14 18.72 5.50 -1.40
C ASN A 14 18.72 6.84 -2.14
N ARG A 15 18.96 6.85 -3.46
CA ARG A 15 18.97 8.06 -4.31
C ARG A 15 17.96 7.93 -5.43
N PRO A 16 17.15 8.96 -5.72
CA PRO A 16 16.24 8.98 -6.87
C PRO A 16 17.01 9.30 -8.15
N ILE A 17 17.86 8.36 -8.59
CA ILE A 17 18.85 8.57 -9.65
C ILE A 17 18.25 9.10 -10.97
N VAL A 18 17.03 8.70 -11.31
CA VAL A 18 16.34 9.19 -12.52
C VAL A 18 15.97 10.67 -12.36
N ASN A 19 15.60 11.10 -11.15
CA ASN A 19 15.37 12.53 -10.90
C ASN A 19 16.67 13.32 -11.08
N GLU A 20 17.79 12.81 -10.59
CA GLU A 20 19.07 13.47 -10.71
C GLU A 20 19.50 13.61 -12.20
N TYR A 21 19.31 12.57 -13.01
CA TYR A 21 19.52 12.65 -14.45
C TYR A 21 18.60 13.66 -15.14
N LEU A 22 17.35 13.79 -14.70
CA LEU A 22 16.43 14.79 -15.21
C LEU A 22 16.87 16.21 -14.85
N GLU A 23 17.48 16.44 -13.69
CA GLU A 23 18.08 17.73 -13.35
C GLU A 23 19.29 18.05 -14.26
N LEU A 24 20.17 17.08 -14.49
CA LEU A 24 21.30 17.25 -15.43
C LEU A 24 20.80 17.59 -16.85
N LEU A 25 19.81 16.84 -17.34
CA LEU A 25 19.18 17.12 -18.64
C LEU A 25 18.57 18.54 -18.67
N TRP A 26 17.89 18.93 -17.58
CA TRP A 26 17.31 20.27 -17.49
C TRP A 26 18.37 21.37 -17.51
N CYS A 27 19.50 21.17 -16.83
CA CYS A 27 20.64 22.10 -16.90
C CYS A 27 21.13 22.26 -18.35
N GLY A 28 21.30 21.15 -19.10
CA GLY A 28 21.67 21.20 -20.51
C GLY A 28 20.64 21.92 -21.39
N ILE A 29 19.35 21.66 -21.19
CA ILE A 29 18.28 22.36 -21.93
C ILE A 29 18.34 23.87 -21.68
N ARG A 30 18.53 24.31 -20.45
CA ARG A 30 18.62 25.74 -20.10
C ARG A 30 19.84 26.44 -20.72
N MET A 31 20.91 25.72 -20.99
CA MET A 31 22.05 26.30 -21.72
C MET A 31 21.71 26.65 -23.16
N ILE A 32 20.76 25.94 -23.78
CA ILE A 32 20.34 26.14 -25.17
C ILE A 32 19.11 27.06 -25.23
N ALA A 33 18.21 26.96 -24.28
CA ALA A 33 16.95 27.69 -24.18
C ALA A 33 16.75 28.27 -22.77
N PRO A 34 17.43 29.39 -22.43
CA PRO A 34 17.48 29.96 -21.09
C PRO A 34 16.11 30.46 -20.56
N ASP A 35 15.22 30.85 -21.45
CA ASP A 35 13.89 31.36 -21.14
C ASP A 35 12.83 30.26 -20.96
N LEU A 36 13.22 28.99 -21.15
CA LEU A 36 12.29 27.90 -21.00
C LEU A 36 12.01 27.67 -19.51
N GLU A 37 10.72 27.64 -19.14
CA GLU A 37 10.27 27.30 -17.80
C GLU A 37 9.76 25.87 -17.74
N ARG A 38 10.03 25.18 -16.63
CA ARG A 38 9.43 23.88 -16.34
C ARG A 38 8.43 23.95 -15.20
N ARG A 39 7.45 23.06 -15.22
CA ARG A 39 6.51 22.91 -14.12
C ARG A 39 7.26 22.52 -12.83
N LYS A 40 7.13 23.35 -11.81
CA LYS A 40 7.65 23.03 -10.46
C LYS A 40 6.73 22.02 -9.78
N ARG A 41 7.30 20.97 -9.22
CA ARG A 41 6.60 20.04 -8.34
C ARG A 41 6.57 20.60 -6.92
N LYS A 42 5.50 20.30 -6.21
CA LYS A 42 5.42 20.57 -4.77
C LYS A 42 5.75 19.30 -4.02
N TYR A 43 6.57 19.43 -2.99
CA TYR A 43 6.80 18.32 -2.05
C TYR A 43 5.47 17.92 -1.40
N ALA A 44 5.24 16.63 -1.26
CA ALA A 44 4.07 16.08 -0.62
C ALA A 44 4.39 14.73 0.00
N VAL A 45 3.91 14.49 1.20
CA VAL A 45 3.89 13.18 1.84
C VAL A 45 2.48 12.63 1.73
N ILE A 46 2.34 11.42 1.23
CA ILE A 46 1.07 10.71 1.11
C ILE A 46 1.17 9.42 1.93
N PRO A 47 0.72 9.42 3.19
CA PRO A 47 0.65 8.21 3.97
C PRO A 47 -0.34 7.22 3.34
N THR A 48 -0.03 5.94 3.41
CA THR A 48 -0.88 4.90 2.85
C THR A 48 -0.96 3.72 3.80
N HIS A 49 -2.12 3.08 3.87
CA HIS A 49 -2.42 2.03 4.84
C HIS A 49 -3.07 0.85 4.13
N ASP A 50 -2.46 -0.32 4.24
CA ASP A 50 -3.02 -1.57 3.71
C ASP A 50 -3.91 -2.20 4.79
N ILE A 51 -5.20 -2.33 4.49
CA ILE A 51 -6.20 -2.81 5.44
C ILE A 51 -6.40 -4.31 5.23
N ASP A 52 -5.43 -5.10 5.69
CA ASP A 52 -5.45 -6.55 5.55
C ASP A 52 -6.45 -7.20 6.52
N LYS A 53 -6.49 -6.71 7.75
CA LYS A 53 -7.31 -7.27 8.83
C LYS A 53 -7.98 -6.15 9.64
N PRO A 54 -9.03 -5.52 9.10
CA PRO A 54 -9.66 -4.33 9.70
C PRO A 54 -10.13 -4.54 11.14
N PHE A 55 -10.53 -5.76 11.49
CA PHE A 55 -11.02 -6.14 12.80
C PHE A 55 -10.27 -7.36 13.36
N GLY A 56 -8.96 -7.41 13.16
CA GLY A 56 -8.10 -8.49 13.62
C GLY A 56 -8.54 -9.86 13.06
N ILE A 57 -8.73 -10.85 13.94
CA ILE A 57 -9.10 -12.20 13.53
C ILE A 57 -10.61 -12.43 13.32
N LEU A 58 -11.44 -11.38 13.42
CA LEU A 58 -12.91 -11.51 13.38
C LEU A 58 -13.38 -12.27 12.13
N TYR A 59 -12.78 -11.98 10.99
CA TYR A 59 -13.13 -12.60 9.71
C TYR A 59 -12.23 -13.78 9.30
N ASP A 60 -11.19 -14.10 10.08
CA ASP A 60 -10.32 -15.24 9.79
C ASP A 60 -11.10 -16.55 9.84
N SER A 61 -10.81 -17.47 8.92
CA SER A 61 -11.33 -18.83 8.98
C SER A 61 -10.69 -19.63 10.12
N ASN A 62 -11.36 -20.68 10.59
CA ASN A 62 -10.80 -21.54 11.62
C ASN A 62 -9.45 -22.16 11.20
N LEU A 63 -9.29 -22.46 9.90
CA LEU A 63 -8.05 -22.99 9.36
C LEU A 63 -6.91 -21.98 9.44
N GLN A 64 -7.17 -20.71 9.13
CA GLN A 64 -6.18 -19.64 9.27
C GLN A 64 -5.76 -19.45 10.73
N ILE A 65 -6.72 -19.47 11.65
CA ILE A 65 -6.47 -19.37 13.08
C ILE A 65 -5.55 -20.50 13.54
N ILE A 66 -5.85 -21.76 13.17
CA ILE A 66 -5.02 -22.93 13.49
C ILE A 66 -3.62 -22.76 12.91
N ARG A 67 -3.51 -22.34 11.65
CA ARG A 67 -2.20 -22.11 11.00
C ARG A 67 -1.37 -21.05 11.74
N HIS A 68 -1.99 -19.98 12.20
CA HIS A 68 -1.34 -18.95 13.00
C HIS A 68 -0.84 -19.50 14.33
N PHE A 69 -1.65 -20.34 15.02
CA PHE A 69 -1.21 -21.02 16.24
C PHE A 69 0.01 -21.92 16.01
N ILE A 70 -0.03 -22.75 14.95
CA ILE A 70 1.09 -23.62 14.59
C ILE A 70 2.33 -22.77 14.28
N GLY A 71 2.18 -21.68 13.52
CA GLY A 71 3.25 -20.75 13.20
C GLY A 71 3.91 -20.16 14.45
N ASP A 72 3.11 -19.72 15.43
CA ASP A 72 3.64 -19.14 16.67
C ASP A 72 4.43 -20.15 17.49
N ILE A 73 3.99 -21.42 17.53
CA ILE A 73 4.70 -22.51 18.19
C ILE A 73 6.02 -22.83 17.46
N VAL A 74 5.98 -22.97 16.13
CA VAL A 74 7.15 -23.32 15.29
C VAL A 74 8.21 -22.22 15.34
N TYR A 75 7.80 -20.95 15.27
CA TYR A 75 8.73 -19.80 15.31
C TYR A 75 9.03 -19.31 16.72
N LYS A 76 8.63 -20.06 17.77
CA LYS A 76 8.90 -19.75 19.19
C LYS A 76 8.56 -18.30 19.58
N ARG A 77 7.43 -17.76 19.11
CA ARG A 77 7.00 -16.37 19.35
C ARG A 77 6.56 -16.07 20.80
N GLY A 78 6.90 -16.91 21.76
CA GLY A 78 6.66 -16.71 23.18
C GLY A 78 5.23 -17.03 23.65
N LEU A 79 5.10 -17.36 24.94
CA LEU A 79 3.82 -17.71 25.58
C LEU A 79 2.81 -16.56 25.56
N THR A 80 3.27 -15.31 25.59
CA THR A 80 2.42 -14.11 25.54
C THR A 80 1.60 -14.06 24.26
N THR A 81 2.22 -14.34 23.11
CA THR A 81 1.55 -14.36 21.80
C THR A 81 0.45 -15.42 21.73
N VAL A 82 0.69 -16.60 22.32
CA VAL A 82 -0.31 -17.68 22.36
C VAL A 82 -1.48 -17.27 23.26
N VAL A 83 -1.22 -16.67 24.42
CA VAL A 83 -2.27 -16.18 25.33
C VAL A 83 -3.11 -15.09 24.67
N ASP A 84 -2.49 -14.16 23.95
CA ASP A 84 -3.20 -13.10 23.25
C ASP A 84 -4.07 -13.65 22.11
N ARG A 85 -3.61 -14.69 21.39
CA ARG A 85 -4.47 -15.37 20.39
C ARG A 85 -5.67 -16.07 21.02
N ILE A 86 -5.52 -16.67 22.20
CA ILE A 86 -6.64 -17.28 22.92
C ILE A 86 -7.65 -16.22 23.33
N LYS A 87 -7.19 -15.05 23.79
CA LYS A 87 -8.05 -13.90 24.09
C LYS A 87 -8.80 -13.44 22.84
N HIS A 88 -8.10 -13.28 21.71
CA HIS A 88 -8.71 -12.86 20.44
C HIS A 88 -9.74 -13.88 19.94
N LEU A 89 -9.49 -15.20 20.12
CA LEU A 89 -10.50 -16.22 19.81
C LEU A 89 -11.77 -16.04 20.65
N LYS A 90 -11.61 -15.79 21.96
CA LYS A 90 -12.72 -15.49 22.84
C LYS A 90 -13.49 -14.27 22.34
N TYR A 91 -12.80 -13.18 21.96
CA TYR A 91 -13.41 -11.99 21.43
C TYR A 91 -14.15 -12.25 20.10
N LYS A 92 -13.57 -13.02 19.19
CA LYS A 92 -14.23 -13.39 17.91
C LYS A 92 -15.61 -14.03 18.11
N TYR A 93 -15.74 -14.95 19.09
CA TYR A 93 -16.96 -15.73 19.27
C TYR A 93 -17.93 -15.12 20.28
N LEU A 94 -17.45 -14.43 21.31
CA LEU A 94 -18.25 -13.93 22.42
C LEU A 94 -18.39 -12.42 22.47
N HIS A 95 -17.45 -11.67 21.89
CA HIS A 95 -17.36 -10.21 22.02
C HIS A 95 -16.92 -9.55 20.70
N LYS A 96 -17.70 -9.75 19.62
CA LYS A 96 -17.39 -9.17 18.29
C LYS A 96 -17.20 -7.66 18.33
N ASP A 97 -17.97 -6.97 19.18
CA ASP A 97 -17.90 -5.51 19.32
C ASP A 97 -16.51 -5.03 19.76
N VAL A 98 -15.78 -5.84 20.55
CA VAL A 98 -14.42 -5.50 20.98
C VAL A 98 -13.48 -5.44 19.75
N CYS A 99 -13.51 -6.45 18.88
CA CYS A 99 -12.69 -6.46 17.67
C CYS A 99 -13.01 -5.29 16.74
N ILE A 100 -14.31 -4.96 16.60
CA ILE A 100 -14.78 -3.84 15.79
C ILE A 100 -14.31 -2.51 16.38
N ASN A 101 -14.41 -2.34 17.70
CA ASN A 101 -13.99 -1.12 18.38
C ASN A 101 -12.47 -0.94 18.33
N GLU A 102 -11.69 -2.00 18.50
CA GLU A 102 -10.23 -1.95 18.36
C GLU A 102 -9.81 -1.52 16.94
N GLY A 103 -10.38 -2.14 15.90
CA GLY A 103 -10.10 -1.77 14.53
C GLY A 103 -10.50 -0.31 14.21
N ASN A 104 -11.67 0.14 14.67
CA ASN A 104 -12.09 1.53 14.53
C ASN A 104 -11.17 2.49 15.29
N GLY A 105 -10.68 2.11 16.48
CA GLY A 105 -9.75 2.90 17.28
C GLY A 105 -8.42 3.15 16.55
N VAL A 106 -7.90 2.16 15.82
CA VAL A 106 -6.70 2.32 14.97
C VAL A 106 -6.96 3.34 13.86
N ILE A 107 -8.09 3.23 13.16
CA ILE A 107 -8.46 4.18 12.11
C ILE A 107 -8.64 5.60 12.68
N ASP A 108 -9.27 5.74 13.84
CA ASP A 108 -9.45 7.03 14.50
C ASP A 108 -8.10 7.67 14.85
N PHE A 109 -7.16 6.88 15.38
CA PHE A 109 -5.80 7.34 15.66
C PHE A 109 -5.09 7.85 14.39
N ILE A 110 -5.12 7.08 13.30
CA ILE A 110 -4.51 7.46 12.03
C ILE A 110 -5.11 8.78 11.52
N ILE A 111 -6.44 8.88 11.50
CA ILE A 111 -7.16 10.09 11.05
C ILE A 111 -6.77 11.30 11.90
N GLU A 112 -6.66 11.13 13.21
CA GLU A 112 -6.29 12.22 14.12
C GLU A 112 -4.86 12.71 13.86
N VAL A 113 -3.90 11.78 13.71
CA VAL A 113 -2.51 12.11 13.38
C VAL A 113 -2.45 12.85 12.04
N SER A 114 -3.11 12.33 11.01
CA SER A 114 -3.09 12.95 9.68
C SER A 114 -3.74 14.33 9.68
N ARG A 115 -4.84 14.50 10.43
CA ARG A 115 -5.47 15.80 10.63
C ARG A 115 -4.51 16.82 11.30
N LYS A 116 -3.77 16.36 12.32
CA LYS A 116 -2.80 17.21 13.04
C LYS A 116 -1.72 17.76 12.11
N TYR A 117 -1.28 16.96 11.14
CA TYR A 117 -0.22 17.34 10.20
C TYR A 117 -0.73 17.78 8.82
N GLY A 118 -2.05 17.89 8.62
CA GLY A 118 -2.65 18.31 7.36
C GLY A 118 -2.45 17.31 6.21
N LEU A 119 -2.28 16.02 6.52
CA LEU A 119 -2.03 14.95 5.56
C LEU A 119 -3.34 14.38 5.00
N LYS A 120 -3.24 13.80 3.81
CA LYS A 120 -4.34 13.09 3.14
C LYS A 120 -3.90 11.68 2.79
N ASP A 121 -4.44 10.73 3.52
CA ASP A 121 -4.07 9.33 3.46
C ASP A 121 -4.85 8.58 2.38
N VAL A 122 -4.29 7.44 1.97
CA VAL A 122 -4.98 6.45 1.15
C VAL A 122 -5.07 5.15 1.93
N PHE A 123 -6.28 4.60 2.06
CA PHE A 123 -6.54 3.32 2.70
C PHE A 123 -6.90 2.30 1.63
N TYR A 124 -6.08 1.26 1.48
CA TYR A 124 -6.29 0.20 0.51
C TYR A 124 -7.05 -0.96 1.13
N PHE A 125 -8.25 -1.22 0.63
CA PHE A 125 -9.13 -2.29 1.12
C PHE A 125 -9.08 -3.49 0.19
N MET A 126 -9.04 -4.68 0.80
CA MET A 126 -9.13 -5.96 0.12
C MET A 126 -10.61 -6.37 -0.03
N ASN A 127 -10.90 -7.18 -1.03
CA ASN A 127 -12.20 -7.86 -1.15
C ASN A 127 -11.96 -9.33 -1.51
N SER A 128 -11.31 -10.05 -0.62
CA SER A 128 -10.93 -11.45 -0.83
C SER A 128 -11.64 -12.38 0.14
N LYS A 129 -12.02 -13.54 -0.36
CA LYS A 129 -12.59 -14.63 0.44
C LYS A 129 -11.81 -15.90 0.22
N GLN A 130 -11.60 -16.66 1.31
CA GLN A 130 -11.10 -18.05 1.28
C GLN A 130 -9.66 -18.23 0.77
N ASN A 131 -8.78 -17.26 0.94
CA ASN A 131 -7.36 -17.42 0.69
C ASN A 131 -6.58 -17.42 2.01
N LEU A 132 -5.54 -18.26 2.11
CA LEU A 132 -4.70 -18.35 3.31
C LEU A 132 -3.81 -17.12 3.52
N TYR A 133 -3.58 -16.33 2.49
CA TYR A 133 -2.72 -15.16 2.50
C TYR A 133 -3.49 -13.85 2.68
N ASP A 134 -4.79 -13.84 2.38
CA ASP A 134 -5.61 -12.65 2.35
C ASP A 134 -6.45 -12.46 3.62
N GLY A 135 -6.97 -11.25 3.82
CA GLY A 135 -7.72 -10.86 4.99
C GLY A 135 -9.13 -11.42 5.13
N ASN A 136 -9.63 -12.21 4.16
CA ASN A 136 -10.91 -12.93 4.16
C ASN A 136 -12.14 -12.11 4.56
N TYR A 137 -12.20 -10.85 4.20
CA TYR A 137 -13.37 -10.02 4.43
C TYR A 137 -14.00 -9.54 3.11
N TYR A 138 -15.25 -9.17 3.19
CA TYR A 138 -16.02 -8.57 2.11
C TYR A 138 -16.31 -7.10 2.43
N VAL A 139 -15.88 -6.18 1.55
CA VAL A 139 -16.04 -4.73 1.75
C VAL A 139 -17.47 -4.27 1.94
N GLY A 140 -18.46 -5.06 1.52
CA GLY A 140 -19.87 -4.81 1.73
C GLY A 140 -20.42 -5.17 3.12
N TYR A 141 -19.60 -5.62 4.07
CA TYR A 141 -20.07 -5.81 5.45
C TYR A 141 -20.41 -4.46 6.10
N PRO A 142 -21.52 -4.37 6.86
CA PRO A 142 -21.98 -3.10 7.42
C PRO A 142 -20.93 -2.34 8.22
N ASP A 143 -20.11 -3.04 9.00
CA ASP A 143 -19.06 -2.41 9.82
C ASP A 143 -17.92 -1.86 8.98
N LEU A 144 -17.58 -2.51 7.84
CA LEU A 144 -16.62 -2.01 6.88
C LEU A 144 -17.14 -0.82 6.08
N ILE A 145 -18.42 -0.84 5.69
CA ILE A 145 -19.04 0.32 5.04
C ILE A 145 -18.97 1.55 5.96
N LYS A 146 -19.26 1.41 7.25
CA LYS A 146 -19.13 2.49 8.25
C LYS A 146 -17.68 2.98 8.38
N MET A 147 -16.70 2.07 8.39
CA MET A 147 -15.29 2.42 8.42
C MET A 147 -14.86 3.20 7.17
N ILE A 148 -15.25 2.74 5.99
CA ILE A 148 -14.99 3.41 4.70
C ILE A 148 -15.66 4.80 4.68
N GLU A 149 -16.93 4.91 5.11
CA GLU A 149 -17.65 6.17 5.23
C GLU A 149 -16.92 7.16 6.15
N LYS A 150 -16.45 6.70 7.32
CA LYS A 150 -15.67 7.51 8.25
C LYS A 150 -14.40 8.05 7.57
N ILE A 151 -13.62 7.19 6.90
CA ILE A 151 -12.40 7.55 6.20
C ILE A 151 -12.68 8.63 5.14
N ILE A 152 -13.69 8.42 4.31
CA ILE A 152 -14.09 9.35 3.24
C ILE A 152 -14.57 10.69 3.81
N SER A 153 -15.40 10.66 4.86
CA SER A 153 -15.95 11.88 5.48
C SER A 153 -14.88 12.80 6.08
N HIS A 154 -13.72 12.24 6.47
CA HIS A 154 -12.56 13.01 6.92
C HIS A 154 -11.65 13.46 5.77
N GLY A 155 -12.06 13.20 4.52
CA GLY A 155 -11.38 13.68 3.31
C GLY A 155 -10.17 12.84 2.88
N HIS A 156 -10.03 11.62 3.42
CA HIS A 156 -9.06 10.63 2.97
C HIS A 156 -9.57 9.87 1.75
N SER A 157 -8.69 9.13 1.08
CA SER A 157 -9.01 8.36 -0.11
C SER A 157 -9.06 6.86 0.19
N VAL A 158 -9.83 6.14 -0.61
CA VAL A 158 -9.94 4.68 -0.54
C VAL A 158 -9.44 4.08 -1.85
N GLY A 159 -8.62 3.04 -1.76
CA GLY A 159 -8.04 2.31 -2.88
C GLY A 159 -8.30 0.80 -2.76
N LEU A 160 -8.01 0.08 -3.84
CA LEU A 160 -8.11 -1.38 -3.89
C LEU A 160 -6.79 -2.02 -3.44
N HIS A 161 -6.88 -3.02 -2.55
CA HIS A 161 -5.79 -3.93 -2.22
C HIS A 161 -6.09 -5.29 -2.85
N PRO A 162 -5.71 -5.54 -4.13
CA PRO A 162 -6.06 -6.78 -4.81
C PRO A 162 -5.46 -7.98 -4.11
N SER A 163 -6.19 -9.10 -4.12
CA SER A 163 -5.82 -10.33 -3.42
C SER A 163 -4.52 -10.96 -3.92
N TYR A 164 -3.92 -11.82 -3.10
CA TYR A 164 -2.60 -12.44 -3.32
C TYR A 164 -2.41 -13.05 -4.72
N ASN A 165 -3.42 -13.72 -5.27
CA ASN A 165 -3.34 -14.38 -6.58
C ASN A 165 -3.86 -13.55 -7.76
N SER A 166 -4.26 -12.30 -7.53
CA SER A 166 -4.91 -11.48 -8.56
C SER A 166 -3.95 -10.84 -9.56
N TYR A 167 -2.68 -10.66 -9.23
CA TYR A 167 -1.71 -9.86 -10.01
C TYR A 167 -1.52 -10.29 -11.48
N LEU A 168 -1.86 -11.54 -11.83
CA LEU A 168 -1.90 -12.07 -13.20
C LEU A 168 -3.33 -12.40 -13.66
N ASN A 169 -4.36 -12.07 -12.85
CA ASN A 169 -5.73 -12.43 -13.13
C ASN A 169 -6.63 -11.18 -13.17
N MET A 170 -6.81 -10.68 -14.38
CA MET A 170 -7.63 -9.49 -14.64
C MET A 170 -9.09 -9.67 -14.18
N GLU A 171 -9.68 -10.85 -14.32
CA GLU A 171 -11.07 -11.12 -13.92
C GLU A 171 -11.23 -11.00 -12.40
N THR A 172 -10.25 -11.48 -11.64
CA THR A 172 -10.23 -11.36 -10.19
C THR A 172 -10.13 -9.88 -9.79
N ILE A 173 -9.18 -9.11 -10.36
CA ILE A 173 -9.07 -7.67 -10.10
C ILE A 173 -10.38 -6.96 -10.47
N CYS A 174 -11.00 -7.31 -11.59
CA CYS A 174 -12.27 -6.73 -12.03
C CYS A 174 -13.39 -6.97 -11.00
N SER A 175 -13.54 -8.20 -10.51
CA SER A 175 -14.56 -8.54 -9.52
C SER A 175 -14.34 -7.84 -8.17
N GLU A 176 -13.11 -7.79 -7.72
CA GLU A 176 -12.71 -7.13 -6.47
C GLU A 176 -12.90 -5.60 -6.56
N ASN A 177 -12.46 -4.98 -7.65
CA ASN A 177 -12.66 -3.56 -7.90
C ASN A 177 -14.15 -3.19 -7.99
N LYS A 178 -14.94 -3.99 -8.70
CA LYS A 178 -16.39 -3.76 -8.81
C LYS A 178 -17.06 -3.77 -7.45
N ALA A 179 -16.68 -4.68 -6.56
CA ALA A 179 -17.26 -4.73 -5.21
C ALA A 179 -16.90 -3.48 -4.38
N LEU A 180 -15.65 -3.00 -4.47
CA LEU A 180 -15.22 -1.78 -3.78
C LEU A 180 -15.89 -0.53 -4.36
N VAL A 181 -15.94 -0.41 -5.69
CA VAL A 181 -16.61 0.69 -6.40
C VAL A 181 -18.06 0.80 -5.99
N GLN A 182 -18.81 -0.32 -5.89
CA GLN A 182 -20.20 -0.32 -5.45
C GLN A 182 -20.40 0.26 -4.04
N VAL A 183 -19.42 0.15 -3.16
CA VAL A 183 -19.45 0.77 -1.83
C VAL A 183 -19.06 2.24 -1.90
N VAL A 184 -17.93 2.54 -2.56
CA VAL A 184 -17.36 3.89 -2.60
C VAL A 184 -18.26 4.87 -3.35
N ASP A 185 -18.87 4.49 -4.47
CA ASP A 185 -19.73 5.35 -5.27
C ASP A 185 -21.01 5.79 -4.55
N LYS A 186 -21.46 5.03 -3.56
CA LYS A 186 -22.56 5.42 -2.69
C LYS A 186 -22.16 6.48 -1.65
N LEU A 187 -20.89 6.58 -1.35
CA LEU A 187 -20.33 7.41 -0.29
C LEU A 187 -19.59 8.64 -0.81
N SER A 188 -19.08 8.60 -2.04
CA SER A 188 -18.25 9.66 -2.62
C SER A 188 -18.29 9.68 -4.13
N THR A 189 -18.23 10.88 -4.72
CA THR A 189 -18.09 11.08 -6.16
C THR A 189 -16.64 10.98 -6.68
N LYS A 190 -15.65 10.83 -5.76
CA LYS A 190 -14.23 10.77 -6.13
C LYS A 190 -13.81 9.42 -6.71
N GLY A 191 -14.64 8.38 -6.51
CA GLY A 191 -14.33 7.01 -6.91
C GLY A 191 -13.17 6.39 -6.14
N VAL A 192 -12.71 5.22 -6.61
CA VAL A 192 -11.56 4.50 -6.04
C VAL A 192 -10.27 5.15 -6.49
N PHE A 193 -9.38 5.46 -5.55
CA PHE A 193 -8.13 6.22 -5.77
C PHE A 193 -7.13 5.50 -6.70
N GLY A 194 -7.00 4.19 -6.55
CA GLY A 194 -6.04 3.36 -7.28
C GLY A 194 -5.86 2.02 -6.58
N GLY A 195 -4.75 1.33 -6.83
CA GLY A 195 -4.47 0.04 -6.23
C GLY A 195 -3.07 -0.09 -5.65
N ARG A 196 -2.91 -1.11 -4.80
CA ARG A 196 -1.64 -1.66 -4.33
C ARG A 196 -1.79 -3.17 -4.19
N GLN A 197 -1.00 -3.94 -4.91
CA GLN A 197 -1.05 -5.39 -4.88
C GLN A 197 -0.61 -5.97 -3.53
N HIS A 198 -1.38 -6.92 -3.01
CA HIS A 198 -1.03 -7.63 -1.78
C HIS A 198 0.28 -8.41 -1.92
N TYR A 199 1.12 -8.35 -0.90
CA TYR A 199 2.50 -8.86 -0.91
C TYR A 199 3.38 -8.23 -2.01
N LEU A 200 3.03 -7.05 -2.54
CA LEU A 200 3.76 -6.36 -3.61
C LEU A 200 3.95 -7.24 -4.87
N ARG A 201 3.04 -8.21 -5.09
CA ARG A 201 3.08 -9.10 -6.25
C ARG A 201 2.68 -8.36 -7.51
N TRP A 202 3.59 -8.26 -8.44
CA TRP A 202 3.40 -7.43 -9.61
C TRP A 202 4.09 -8.05 -10.83
N SER A 203 3.50 -7.88 -12.01
CA SER A 203 4.02 -8.31 -13.28
C SER A 203 3.91 -7.19 -14.30
N ASN A 204 4.99 -6.98 -15.07
CA ASN A 204 5.07 -5.97 -16.12
C ASN A 204 4.83 -6.62 -17.50
N PRO A 205 3.86 -6.18 -18.30
CA PRO A 205 2.91 -5.06 -18.07
C PRO A 205 1.55 -5.50 -17.53
N GLU A 206 1.35 -6.78 -17.24
CA GLU A 206 0.04 -7.42 -17.00
C GLU A 206 -0.74 -6.75 -15.88
N THR A 207 -0.10 -6.45 -14.75
CA THR A 207 -0.77 -5.82 -13.60
C THR A 207 -1.27 -4.43 -13.97
N TRP A 208 -0.47 -3.62 -14.67
CA TRP A 208 -0.88 -2.28 -15.08
C TRP A 208 -1.95 -2.29 -16.18
N ARG A 209 -1.90 -3.25 -17.12
CA ARG A 209 -2.98 -3.46 -18.11
C ARG A 209 -4.30 -3.81 -17.43
N ALA A 210 -4.25 -4.67 -16.41
CA ALA A 210 -5.44 -5.01 -15.62
C ALA A 210 -5.99 -3.78 -14.89
N TYR A 211 -5.13 -2.94 -14.30
CA TYR A 211 -5.55 -1.70 -13.65
C TYR A 211 -6.19 -0.72 -14.63
N GLU A 212 -5.58 -0.50 -15.79
CA GLU A 212 -6.15 0.32 -16.86
C GLU A 212 -7.54 -0.19 -17.27
N TYR A 213 -7.66 -1.51 -17.50
CA TYR A 213 -8.92 -2.15 -17.93
C TYR A 213 -10.04 -1.93 -16.92
N VAL A 214 -9.78 -2.04 -15.62
CA VAL A 214 -10.79 -1.84 -14.57
C VAL A 214 -10.97 -0.38 -14.17
N GLY A 215 -10.26 0.54 -14.79
CA GLY A 215 -10.36 1.99 -14.57
C GLY A 215 -9.61 2.52 -13.35
N LEU A 216 -8.76 1.72 -12.70
CA LEU A 216 -7.85 2.21 -11.65
C LEU A 216 -6.80 3.14 -12.25
N LYS A 217 -6.69 4.36 -11.75
CA LYS A 217 -5.84 5.42 -12.33
C LYS A 217 -4.45 5.50 -11.70
N SER A 218 -4.19 4.78 -10.62
CA SER A 218 -2.86 4.73 -10.02
C SER A 218 -2.54 3.37 -9.41
N ASP A 219 -1.24 3.07 -9.40
CA ASP A 219 -0.63 1.95 -8.68
C ASP A 219 0.38 2.49 -7.67
N SER A 220 0.56 1.81 -6.55
CA SER A 220 1.63 2.09 -5.59
C SER A 220 2.27 0.79 -5.07
N THR A 221 2.37 -0.19 -5.95
CA THR A 221 2.93 -1.52 -5.62
C THR A 221 4.45 -1.52 -5.64
N LEU A 222 5.10 -0.66 -6.44
CA LEU A 222 6.52 -0.78 -6.71
C LEU A 222 7.40 -0.26 -5.56
N THR A 223 7.81 -1.21 -4.72
CA THR A 223 8.88 -1.07 -3.73
C THR A 223 9.62 -2.41 -3.59
N PHE A 224 10.68 -2.46 -2.79
CA PHE A 224 11.31 -3.70 -2.36
C PHE A 224 10.88 -4.01 -0.93
N ALA A 225 10.32 -5.20 -0.69
CA ALA A 225 9.94 -5.61 0.66
C ALA A 225 11.13 -5.59 1.64
N GLY A 226 12.32 -5.99 1.19
CA GLY A 226 13.49 -6.16 2.04
C GLY A 226 14.40 -4.94 2.20
N TYR A 227 14.09 -3.80 1.56
CA TYR A 227 14.95 -2.60 1.64
C TYR A 227 14.18 -1.33 1.26
N ALA A 228 14.24 -0.30 2.12
CA ALA A 228 13.64 1.00 1.87
C ALA A 228 14.47 1.81 0.86
N GLY A 229 13.80 2.50 -0.07
CA GLY A 229 14.49 3.33 -1.07
C GLY A 229 13.73 3.44 -2.39
N PHE A 230 14.41 3.96 -3.40
CA PHE A 230 13.81 4.33 -4.69
C PHE A 230 13.91 3.20 -5.72
N ARG A 231 13.08 2.15 -5.58
CA ARG A 231 13.02 1.04 -6.55
C ARG A 231 12.86 1.52 -8.00
N CYS A 232 12.03 2.54 -8.20
CA CYS A 232 11.76 3.13 -9.52
C CYS A 232 12.78 4.21 -9.91
N GLY A 233 13.75 4.54 -9.04
CA GLY A 233 14.72 5.62 -9.28
C GLY A 233 14.12 7.02 -9.26
N VAL A 234 12.84 7.17 -8.89
CA VAL A 234 12.10 8.43 -8.82
C VAL A 234 11.35 8.55 -7.50
N CYS A 235 11.11 9.79 -7.05
CA CYS A 235 10.34 10.09 -5.84
C CYS A 235 8.98 10.73 -6.12
N TYR A 236 8.53 10.80 -7.36
CA TYR A 236 7.24 11.38 -7.72
C TYR A 236 6.43 10.49 -8.67
N PRO A 237 5.11 10.69 -8.76
CA PRO A 237 4.27 9.92 -9.65
C PRO A 237 4.65 10.10 -11.12
N TYR A 238 4.63 9.01 -11.88
CA TYR A 238 4.91 9.01 -13.32
C TYR A 238 3.95 8.11 -14.08
N LYS A 239 3.70 8.42 -15.36
CA LYS A 239 2.92 7.56 -16.25
C LYS A 239 3.72 6.32 -16.62
N VAL A 240 3.10 5.16 -16.52
CA VAL A 240 3.74 3.91 -16.87
C VAL A 240 3.72 3.66 -18.38
N TYR A 241 4.71 2.95 -18.87
CA TYR A 241 4.86 2.66 -20.30
C TYR A 241 4.91 1.15 -20.54
N ASP A 242 4.11 0.69 -21.46
CA ASP A 242 4.10 -0.68 -21.94
C ASP A 242 5.14 -0.87 -23.03
N LEU A 243 6.22 -1.58 -22.71
CA LEU A 243 7.30 -1.82 -23.68
C LEU A 243 6.90 -2.83 -24.78
N VAL A 244 5.91 -3.68 -24.52
CA VAL A 244 5.45 -4.70 -25.47
C VAL A 244 4.55 -4.06 -26.52
N GLU A 245 3.53 -3.31 -26.10
CA GLU A 245 2.60 -2.60 -26.98
C GLU A 245 3.11 -1.22 -27.41
N LYS A 246 4.24 -0.77 -26.86
CA LYS A 246 4.88 0.52 -27.19
C LYS A 246 3.93 1.72 -27.00
N ARG A 247 3.19 1.72 -25.89
CA ARG A 247 2.22 2.78 -25.56
C ARG A 247 2.29 3.18 -24.09
N ILE A 248 1.81 4.37 -23.79
CA ILE A 248 1.55 4.78 -22.42
C ILE A 248 0.27 4.06 -21.95
N ILE A 249 0.33 3.46 -20.77
CA ILE A 249 -0.83 2.94 -20.05
C ILE A 249 -1.44 4.09 -19.23
N ASP A 250 -2.78 4.20 -19.17
CA ASP A 250 -3.47 5.24 -18.41
C ASP A 250 -3.52 4.93 -16.90
N VAL A 251 -2.37 4.59 -16.37
CA VAL A 251 -2.10 4.37 -14.95
C VAL A 251 -0.89 5.21 -14.55
N VAL A 252 -0.92 5.77 -13.36
CA VAL A 252 0.18 6.51 -12.76
C VAL A 252 0.80 5.67 -11.66
N GLU A 253 2.06 5.30 -11.80
CA GLU A 253 2.82 4.72 -10.68
C GLU A 253 3.14 5.79 -9.65
N ARG A 254 2.84 5.50 -8.38
CA ARG A 254 3.17 6.31 -7.20
C ARG A 254 4.17 5.52 -6.36
N PRO A 255 5.48 5.74 -6.55
CA PRO A 255 6.50 4.91 -5.91
C PRO A 255 6.31 4.83 -4.40
N LEU A 256 6.27 3.63 -3.86
CA LEU A 256 6.30 3.38 -2.43
C LEU A 256 7.77 3.34 -1.98
N ILE A 257 8.19 4.35 -1.22
CA ILE A 257 9.60 4.56 -0.87
C ILE A 257 9.94 3.89 0.46
N VAL A 258 9.02 3.96 1.41
CA VAL A 258 9.18 3.41 2.77
C VAL A 258 7.93 2.62 3.15
N MET A 259 8.13 1.47 3.77
CA MET A 259 7.10 0.62 4.34
C MET A 259 7.54 0.16 5.74
N ASP A 260 6.62 0.18 6.71
CA ASP A 260 6.87 -0.24 8.10
C ASP A 260 7.38 -1.68 8.19
N GLY A 261 6.75 -2.62 7.48
CA GLY A 261 7.22 -3.99 7.38
C GLY A 261 8.67 -4.10 6.87
N THR A 262 9.07 -3.24 5.91
CA THR A 262 10.46 -3.17 5.44
C THR A 262 11.39 -2.77 6.57
N LEU A 263 11.07 -1.71 7.30
CA LEU A 263 11.94 -1.18 8.35
C LEU A 263 12.06 -2.15 9.54
N PHE A 264 10.93 -2.64 10.04
CA PHE A 264 10.89 -3.39 11.30
C PHE A 264 10.99 -4.90 11.12
N GLU A 265 10.40 -5.49 10.06
CA GLU A 265 10.40 -6.95 9.88
C GLU A 265 11.60 -7.45 9.07
N TYR A 266 11.98 -6.76 8.01
CA TYR A 266 13.07 -7.18 7.13
C TYR A 266 14.41 -6.58 7.51
N MET A 267 14.50 -5.27 7.72
CA MET A 267 15.73 -4.58 8.08
C MET A 267 16.03 -4.67 9.58
N LYS A 268 15.04 -5.01 10.44
CA LYS A 268 15.19 -5.18 11.90
C LYS A 268 15.68 -3.94 12.63
N LEU A 269 15.27 -2.77 12.18
CA LEU A 269 15.71 -1.50 12.74
C LEU A 269 15.01 -1.15 14.07
N SER A 270 15.70 -0.38 14.91
CA SER A 270 15.07 0.33 16.03
C SER A 270 14.19 1.49 15.52
N ASN A 271 13.38 2.08 16.40
CA ASN A 271 12.56 3.24 16.05
C ASN A 271 13.40 4.43 15.60
N GLU A 272 14.55 4.63 16.25
CA GLU A 272 15.48 5.73 15.98
C GLU A 272 16.12 5.55 14.58
N GLU A 273 16.65 4.36 14.29
CA GLU A 273 17.24 4.05 12.99
C GLU A 273 16.20 4.14 11.85
N ALA A 274 14.97 3.66 12.10
CA ALA A 274 13.88 3.75 11.15
C ALA A 274 13.51 5.21 10.83
N LEU A 275 13.48 6.06 11.86
CA LEU A 275 13.22 7.49 11.70
C LEU A 275 14.33 8.17 10.89
N GLU A 276 15.60 7.88 11.18
CA GLU A 276 16.76 8.43 10.44
C GLU A 276 16.68 8.05 8.94
N ILE A 277 16.33 6.81 8.62
CA ILE A 277 16.15 6.37 7.22
C ILE A 277 14.98 7.11 6.57
N CYS A 278 13.85 7.25 7.26
CA CYS A 278 12.69 7.98 6.74
C CYS A 278 13.03 9.44 6.43
N ILE A 279 13.73 10.12 7.33
CA ILE A 279 14.17 11.52 7.15
C ILE A 279 15.15 11.60 5.96
N GLY A 280 16.17 10.75 5.93
CA GLY A 280 17.17 10.75 4.86
C GLY A 280 16.57 10.51 3.47
N LEU A 281 15.58 9.61 3.34
CA LEU A 281 14.88 9.39 2.07
C LEU A 281 13.94 10.55 1.71
N ALA A 282 13.31 11.20 2.70
CA ALA A 282 12.47 12.36 2.47
C ALA A 282 13.27 13.57 1.99
N GLU A 283 14.50 13.76 2.50
CA GLU A 283 15.42 14.83 2.08
C GLU A 283 15.93 14.67 0.64
N GLN A 284 15.87 13.44 0.09
CA GLN A 284 16.23 13.19 -1.31
C GLN A 284 15.08 13.52 -2.29
N CYS A 285 13.85 13.75 -1.80
CA CYS A 285 12.68 14.05 -2.61
C CYS A 285 12.49 15.55 -2.83
#